data_757c598cd366740ea1ae3ab86041236a
#
_entry.id   757c598cd366740ea1ae3ab86041236a
#
_cell.length_a   1.000
_cell.length_b   1.000
_cell.length_c   1.000
_cell.angle_alpha   90.00
_cell.angle_beta   90.00
_cell.angle_gamma   90.00
#
_symmetry.space_group_name_H-M   'P 1'
#
loop_
_entity.id
_entity.type
_entity.pdbx_description
1 polymer ?
#
loop_
_entity_poly.entity_id
_entity_poly.type
_entity_poly.pdbx_seq_one_letter_code
_entity_poly.pdbx_strand_id
1 'polypeptide(L)'
;MVVDWLRIAHLRCIRFADLRLASGLVWVSGGNGAGKTTLLEAVYLLDRGRTFRGRRSGPVTTRGEGRTAVTGGIRDGERIRQYRWSSETGKSDGPGTAGCRFVGASSFSIVDGDPALRRRFLDWSLFHVEPEARGHWAVLQRLQRQRNAWLAAGGIGRAVWDAPYADALAQV
;
A
#
# COMPACT_ATOMS: atom_id res chain seq x y z
N MET A 1 -9.24 10.86 -6.38
CA MET A 1 -9.89 10.28 -5.16
C MET A 1 -9.48 11.05 -3.92
N VAL A 2 -10.42 11.40 -3.04
CA VAL A 2 -10.19 12.19 -1.80
C VAL A 2 -10.94 11.53 -0.65
N VAL A 3 -10.34 11.48 0.54
CA VAL A 3 -11.04 11.04 1.75
C VAL A 3 -11.94 12.19 2.22
N ASP A 4 -13.25 11.96 2.20
CA ASP A 4 -14.27 12.97 2.55
C ASP A 4 -14.58 12.97 4.05
N TRP A 5 -14.63 11.79 4.63
CA TRP A 5 -14.81 11.61 6.06
C TRP A 5 -14.13 10.32 6.55
N LEU A 6 -13.82 10.29 7.86
CA LEU A 6 -13.13 9.16 8.49
C LEU A 6 -13.67 8.96 9.90
N ARG A 7 -14.07 7.75 10.22
CA ARG A 7 -14.47 7.32 11.56
C ARG A 7 -13.56 6.21 12.04
N ILE A 8 -13.04 6.36 13.22
CA ILE A 8 -12.07 5.44 13.84
C ILE A 8 -12.64 4.99 15.19
N ALA A 9 -12.56 3.69 15.46
CA ALA A 9 -12.85 3.10 16.76
C ALA A 9 -11.68 2.18 17.17
N HIS A 10 -11.11 2.46 18.35
CA HIS A 10 -10.10 1.65 19.04
C HIS A 10 -8.83 1.36 18.24
N LEU A 11 -8.30 2.35 17.53
CA LEU A 11 -7.05 2.24 16.79
C LEU A 11 -5.90 2.84 17.61
N ARG A 12 -5.00 2.01 18.10
CA ARG A 12 -3.83 2.40 18.92
C ARG A 12 -4.18 3.32 20.08
N CYS A 13 -3.81 4.61 20.01
CA CYS A 13 -4.13 5.62 21.02
C CYS A 13 -5.47 6.32 20.77
N ILE A 14 -6.11 6.14 19.63
CA ILE A 14 -7.41 6.74 19.31
C ILE A 14 -8.51 5.77 19.71
N ARG A 15 -9.23 6.10 20.77
CA ARG A 15 -10.42 5.33 21.17
C ARG A 15 -11.59 5.56 20.23
N PHE A 16 -11.85 6.83 19.90
CA PHE A 16 -12.88 7.21 18.96
C PHE A 16 -12.51 8.52 18.26
N ALA A 17 -12.76 8.61 16.98
CA ALA A 17 -12.71 9.84 16.20
C ALA A 17 -13.73 9.79 15.07
N ASP A 18 -14.41 10.92 14.83
CA ASP A 18 -15.31 11.13 13.70
C ASP A 18 -14.94 12.46 13.05
N LEU A 19 -14.41 12.40 11.84
CA LEU A 19 -13.77 13.53 11.17
C LEU A 19 -14.35 13.73 9.79
N ARG A 20 -14.67 14.97 9.45
CA ARG A 20 -14.88 15.41 8.08
C ARG A 20 -13.61 16.09 7.57
N LEU A 21 -13.18 15.72 6.40
CA LEU A 21 -11.92 16.20 5.82
C LEU A 21 -12.24 17.11 4.62
N ALA A 22 -11.54 18.23 4.56
CA ALA A 22 -11.65 19.12 3.41
C ALA A 22 -10.92 18.50 2.20
N SER A 23 -11.33 18.85 1.00
CA SER A 23 -10.59 18.53 -0.21
C SER A 23 -9.26 19.32 -0.24
N GLY A 24 -8.22 18.71 -0.80
CA GLY A 24 -6.89 19.30 -0.92
C GLY A 24 -5.96 18.95 0.24
N LEU A 25 -5.22 19.93 0.76
CA LEU A 25 -4.25 19.73 1.82
C LEU A 25 -4.93 19.72 3.20
N VAL A 26 -4.74 18.64 3.94
CA VAL A 26 -5.18 18.51 5.34
C VAL A 26 -3.94 18.53 6.24
N TRP A 27 -3.85 19.53 7.11
CA TRP A 27 -2.76 19.66 8.07
C TRP A 27 -3.15 19.05 9.42
N VAL A 28 -2.35 18.10 9.92
CA VAL A 28 -2.56 17.44 11.21
C VAL A 28 -1.43 17.82 12.17
N SER A 29 -1.76 18.58 13.23
CA SER A 29 -0.80 19.04 14.23
C SER A 29 -1.17 18.57 15.64
N GLY A 30 -0.22 18.65 16.56
CA GLY A 30 -0.40 18.26 17.97
C GLY A 30 0.88 17.71 18.60
N GLY A 31 0.88 17.50 19.89
CA GLY A 31 2.00 16.95 20.66
C GLY A 31 2.41 15.54 20.29
N ASN A 32 3.54 15.07 20.81
CA ASN A 32 3.96 13.68 20.65
C ASN A 32 2.95 12.75 21.34
N GLY A 33 2.63 11.62 20.72
CA GLY A 33 1.62 10.68 21.23
C GLY A 33 0.15 11.06 20.95
N ALA A 34 -0.16 12.26 20.44
CA ALA A 34 -1.53 12.73 20.18
C ALA A 34 -2.31 11.95 19.10
N GLY A 35 -1.69 10.98 18.43
CA GLY A 35 -2.39 10.15 17.44
C GLY A 35 -2.25 10.61 15.99
N LYS A 36 -1.41 11.61 15.67
CA LYS A 36 -1.20 12.10 14.29
C LYS A 36 -0.89 10.98 13.30
N THR A 37 0.12 10.17 13.63
CA THR A 37 0.52 9.03 12.78
C THR A 37 -0.53 7.92 12.77
N THR A 38 -1.30 7.79 13.85
CA THR A 38 -2.42 6.83 13.94
C THR A 38 -3.56 7.23 13.00
N LEU A 39 -3.82 8.54 12.87
CA LEU A 39 -4.79 9.05 11.91
C LEU A 39 -4.39 8.73 10.46
N LEU A 40 -3.11 8.95 10.11
CA LEU A 40 -2.58 8.58 8.79
C LEU A 40 -2.63 7.05 8.56
N GLU A 41 -2.38 6.27 9.62
CA GLU A 41 -2.49 4.81 9.56
C GLU A 41 -3.93 4.35 9.29
N ALA A 42 -4.94 5.02 9.84
CA ALA A 42 -6.35 4.73 9.57
C ALA A 42 -6.69 4.89 8.08
N VAL A 43 -6.26 5.98 7.45
CA VAL A 43 -6.44 6.19 6.00
C VAL A 43 -5.75 5.09 5.20
N TYR A 44 -4.54 4.71 5.58
CA TYR A 44 -3.78 3.66 4.90
C TYR A 44 -4.42 2.28 5.06
N LEU A 45 -4.97 1.97 6.25
CA LEU A 45 -5.71 0.73 6.51
C LEU A 45 -6.97 0.62 5.64
N LEU A 46 -7.71 1.72 5.45
CA LEU A 46 -8.87 1.74 4.56
C LEU A 46 -8.51 1.40 3.11
N ASP A 47 -7.39 1.92 2.60
CA ASP A 47 -7.01 1.66 1.22
C ASP A 47 -6.30 0.31 1.06
N ARG A 48 -5.31 0.03 1.91
CA ARG A 48 -4.39 -1.11 1.73
C ARG A 48 -4.73 -2.35 2.55
N GLY A 49 -5.66 -2.26 3.49
CA GLY A 49 -6.01 -3.35 4.40
C GLY A 49 -4.92 -3.74 5.39
N ARG A 50 -3.81 -3.01 5.43
CA ARG A 50 -2.63 -3.31 6.26
C ARG A 50 -1.97 -2.05 6.80
N THR A 51 -1.24 -2.16 7.90
CA THR A 51 -0.44 -1.06 8.45
C THR A 51 0.81 -0.78 7.62
N PHE A 52 1.21 0.50 7.51
CA PHE A 52 2.50 0.88 6.94
C PHE A 52 3.67 0.72 7.93
N ARG A 53 3.40 0.57 9.23
CA ARG A 53 4.43 0.43 10.27
C ARG A 53 5.07 -0.95 10.30
N GLY A 54 4.55 -1.93 9.55
CA GLY A 54 5.04 -3.29 9.50
C GLY A 54 4.60 -4.15 10.70
N ARG A 55 4.92 -5.44 10.64
CA ARG A 55 4.49 -6.45 11.64
C ARG A 55 5.07 -6.21 13.04
N ARG A 56 6.22 -5.55 13.16
CA ARG A 56 6.91 -5.30 14.44
C ARG A 56 6.33 -4.16 15.27
N SER A 57 5.37 -3.41 14.74
CA SER A 57 4.81 -2.22 15.40
C SER A 57 3.80 -2.52 16.52
N GLY A 58 3.62 -3.78 16.85
CA GLY A 58 2.63 -4.22 17.86
C GLY A 58 1.19 -4.20 17.34
N PRO A 59 0.23 -4.57 18.18
CA PRO A 59 -1.18 -4.66 17.80
C PRO A 59 -1.73 -3.29 17.39
N VAL A 60 -2.58 -3.27 16.39
CA VAL A 60 -3.27 -2.05 15.93
C VAL A 60 -4.42 -1.66 16.85
N THR A 61 -5.00 -2.63 17.56
CA THR A 61 -6.11 -2.43 18.49
C THR A 61 -5.64 -1.70 19.75
N THR A 62 -6.43 -0.77 20.24
CA THR A 62 -6.21 -0.08 21.52
C THR A 62 -6.10 -1.12 22.65
N ARG A 63 -5.17 -0.91 23.57
CA ARG A 63 -4.97 -1.81 24.69
C ARG A 63 -6.23 -1.91 25.56
N GLY A 64 -6.66 -3.14 25.83
CA GLY A 64 -7.89 -3.41 26.59
C GLY A 64 -9.16 -3.51 25.75
N GLU A 65 -9.08 -3.25 24.45
CA GLU A 65 -10.23 -3.32 23.55
C GLU A 65 -10.17 -4.59 22.69
N GLY A 66 -11.35 -5.14 22.36
CA GLY A 66 -11.44 -6.42 21.64
C GLY A 66 -11.24 -6.26 20.12
N ARG A 67 -11.61 -5.11 19.55
CA ARG A 67 -11.57 -4.91 18.10
C ARG A 67 -11.28 -3.45 17.71
N THR A 68 -10.74 -3.29 16.53
CA THR A 68 -10.59 -2.01 15.86
C THR A 68 -11.47 -1.95 14.62
N ALA A 69 -12.11 -0.82 14.39
CA ALA A 69 -12.80 -0.55 13.14
C ALA A 69 -12.40 0.82 12.61
N VAL A 70 -12.18 0.89 11.30
CA VAL A 70 -11.98 2.13 10.56
C VAL A 70 -12.98 2.15 9.43
N THR A 71 -13.76 3.23 9.32
CA THR A 71 -14.73 3.43 8.25
C THR A 71 -14.49 4.80 7.64
N GLY A 72 -14.63 4.94 6.34
CA GLY A 72 -14.43 6.22 5.68
C GLY A 72 -15.15 6.31 4.36
N GLY A 73 -15.49 7.53 3.95
CA GLY A 73 -16.00 7.87 2.64
C GLY A 73 -14.86 8.36 1.74
N ILE A 74 -14.69 7.72 0.60
CA ILE A 74 -13.75 8.15 -0.43
C ILE A 74 -14.56 8.72 -1.60
N ARG A 75 -14.28 9.98 -1.93
CA ARG A 75 -14.90 10.71 -3.05
C ARG A 75 -14.08 10.47 -4.32
N ASP A 76 -14.78 10.07 -5.37
CA ASP A 76 -14.24 9.96 -6.73
C ASP A 76 -15.17 10.70 -7.69
N GLY A 77 -14.75 11.88 -8.14
CA GLY A 77 -15.64 12.82 -8.81
C GLY A 77 -16.80 13.23 -7.89
N GLU A 78 -18.03 13.06 -8.33
CA GLU A 78 -19.23 13.38 -7.55
C GLU A 78 -19.70 12.22 -6.63
N ARG A 79 -19.13 11.04 -6.78
CA ARG A 79 -19.55 9.85 -6.03
C ARG A 79 -18.73 9.66 -4.77
N ILE A 80 -19.40 9.44 -3.63
CA ILE A 80 -18.77 9.03 -2.39
C ILE A 80 -19.08 7.55 -2.18
N ARG A 81 -18.04 6.73 -2.03
CA ARG A 81 -18.17 5.32 -1.65
C ARG A 81 -17.66 5.13 -0.23
N GLN A 82 -18.41 4.37 0.55
CA GLN A 82 -18.03 4.01 1.90
C GLN A 82 -17.19 2.75 1.88
N TYR A 83 -16.12 2.75 2.68
CA TYR A 83 -15.22 1.62 2.87
C TYR A 83 -15.01 1.36 4.35
N ARG A 84 -14.71 0.11 4.69
CA ARG A 84 -14.47 -0.34 6.05
C ARG A 84 -13.23 -1.23 6.11
N TRP A 85 -12.50 -1.10 7.20
CA TRP A 85 -11.48 -2.04 7.64
C TRP A 85 -11.77 -2.47 9.08
N SER A 86 -11.52 -3.75 9.43
CA SER A 86 -11.67 -4.28 10.77
C SER A 86 -10.48 -5.18 11.13
N SER A 87 -10.06 -5.14 12.40
CA SER A 87 -9.02 -6.04 12.91
C SER A 87 -9.46 -7.51 12.97
N GLU A 88 -10.75 -7.78 13.00
CA GLU A 88 -11.30 -9.14 13.00
C GLU A 88 -11.07 -9.85 11.66
N THR A 89 -11.32 -9.16 10.57
CA THR A 89 -11.10 -9.70 9.22
C THR A 89 -9.69 -9.49 8.72
N GLY A 90 -8.98 -8.49 9.26
CA GLY A 90 -7.69 -8.02 8.75
C GLY A 90 -7.73 -7.52 7.32
N LYS A 91 -8.94 -7.34 6.76
CA LYS A 91 -9.17 -6.94 5.37
C LYS A 91 -9.88 -5.60 5.31
N SER A 92 -9.63 -4.88 4.23
CA SER A 92 -10.42 -3.73 3.82
C SER A 92 -11.28 -4.11 2.64
N ASP A 93 -12.50 -3.59 2.59
CA ASP A 93 -13.34 -3.56 1.40
C ASP A 93 -13.03 -2.35 0.51
N GLY A 94 -11.97 -1.61 0.87
CA GLY A 94 -11.47 -0.45 0.14
C GLY A 94 -11.04 -0.79 -1.29
N PRO A 95 -10.90 0.23 -2.13
CA PRO A 95 -10.65 0.04 -3.56
C PRO A 95 -9.29 -0.61 -3.84
N GLY A 96 -8.40 -0.69 -2.86
CA GLY A 96 -7.02 -1.22 -3.03
C GLY A 96 -6.19 -0.45 -4.07
N THR A 97 -6.85 0.43 -4.78
CA THR A 97 -6.35 1.21 -5.92
C THR A 97 -6.51 2.71 -5.71
N ALA A 98 -6.97 3.16 -4.54
CA ALA A 98 -7.13 4.59 -4.23
C ALA A 98 -5.80 5.36 -4.26
N GLY A 99 -4.69 4.65 -4.44
CA GLY A 99 -3.38 5.25 -4.62
C GLY A 99 -2.80 5.86 -3.35
N CYS A 100 -3.30 5.46 -2.16
CA CYS A 100 -2.77 5.95 -0.90
C CYS A 100 -1.28 5.60 -0.78
N ARG A 101 -0.43 6.62 -0.65
CA ARG A 101 1.00 6.49 -0.43
C ARG A 101 1.37 7.14 0.89
N PHE A 102 2.02 6.38 1.74
CA PHE A 102 2.66 6.92 2.93
C PHE A 102 4.08 7.35 2.60
N VAL A 103 4.38 8.62 2.87
CA VAL A 103 5.73 9.18 2.77
C VAL A 103 6.17 9.56 4.18
N GLY A 104 7.23 8.96 4.66
CA GLY A 104 7.78 9.18 5.99
C GLY A 104 9.30 9.19 5.98
N ALA A 105 9.93 9.26 7.15
CA ALA A 105 11.39 9.28 7.27
C ALA A 105 12.07 8.09 6.56
N SER A 106 11.47 6.89 6.60
CA SER A 106 11.99 5.72 5.88
C SER A 106 11.90 5.83 4.35
N SER A 107 11.16 6.80 3.80
CA SER A 107 11.08 6.99 2.35
C SER A 107 12.37 7.58 1.76
N PHE A 108 13.23 8.18 2.57
CA PHE A 108 14.57 8.61 2.15
C PHE A 108 15.42 7.43 1.68
N SER A 109 15.17 6.22 2.16
CA SER A 109 15.86 5.01 1.67
C SER A 109 15.61 4.70 0.18
N ILE A 110 14.67 5.39 -0.48
CA ILE A 110 14.53 5.34 -1.94
C ILE A 110 15.76 5.97 -2.61
N VAL A 111 16.36 7.01 -2.00
CA VAL A 111 17.56 7.70 -2.51
C VAL A 111 18.82 6.92 -2.15
N ASP A 112 19.01 6.61 -0.86
CA ASP A 112 20.27 6.07 -0.32
C ASP A 112 20.25 4.55 -0.11
N GLY A 113 19.07 3.90 -0.24
CA GLY A 113 18.88 2.49 0.10
C GLY A 113 19.00 1.53 -1.08
N ASP A 114 18.52 0.31 -0.83
CA ASP A 114 18.56 -0.80 -1.78
C ASP A 114 17.90 -0.43 -3.13
N PRO A 115 18.54 -0.73 -4.27
CA PRO A 115 17.95 -0.60 -5.60
C PRO A 115 16.57 -1.26 -5.76
N ALA A 116 16.27 -2.30 -4.98
CA ALA A 116 14.96 -2.93 -4.96
C ALA A 116 13.84 -1.98 -4.50
N LEU A 117 14.13 -1.00 -3.62
CA LEU A 117 13.15 0.00 -3.19
C LEU A 117 12.82 0.97 -4.32
N ARG A 118 13.83 1.40 -5.10
CA ARG A 118 13.65 2.28 -6.27
C ARG A 118 12.83 1.57 -7.34
N ARG A 119 13.16 0.31 -7.68
CA ARG A 119 12.38 -0.49 -8.63
C ARG A 119 10.93 -0.61 -8.19
N ARG A 120 10.67 -0.97 -6.94
CA ARG A 120 9.31 -1.08 -6.40
C ARG A 120 8.53 0.23 -6.44
N PHE A 121 9.22 1.36 -6.29
CA PHE A 121 8.60 2.69 -6.43
C PHE A 121 8.20 2.96 -7.88
N LEU A 122 9.09 2.68 -8.83
CA LEU A 122 8.82 2.82 -10.27
C LEU A 122 7.69 1.89 -10.73
N ASP A 123 7.73 0.61 -10.32
CA ASP A 123 6.66 -0.35 -10.59
C ASP A 123 5.30 0.16 -10.11
N TRP A 124 5.26 0.69 -8.89
CA TRP A 124 4.04 1.26 -8.33
C TRP A 124 3.54 2.46 -9.13
N SER A 125 4.43 3.35 -9.56
CA SER A 125 4.10 4.53 -10.36
C SER A 125 3.55 4.10 -11.73
N LEU A 126 4.22 3.18 -12.41
CA LEU A 126 3.79 2.64 -13.70
C LEU A 126 2.39 2.03 -13.62
N PHE A 127 2.11 1.21 -12.61
CA PHE A 127 0.81 0.56 -12.45
C PHE A 127 -0.36 1.51 -12.13
N HIS A 128 -0.06 2.77 -11.78
CA HIS A 128 -1.07 3.81 -11.59
C HIS A 128 -1.40 4.54 -12.89
N VAL A 129 -0.41 4.67 -13.77
CA VAL A 129 -0.56 5.33 -15.07
C VAL A 129 -1.10 4.33 -16.10
N GLU A 130 -0.53 3.11 -16.11
CA GLU A 130 -0.83 2.03 -17.04
C GLU A 130 -1.29 0.77 -16.30
N PRO A 131 -2.60 0.61 -16.03
CA PRO A 131 -3.11 -0.56 -15.30
C PRO A 131 -2.83 -1.90 -16.00
N GLU A 132 -2.77 -1.91 -17.34
CA GLU A 132 -2.49 -3.10 -18.17
C GLU A 132 -1.05 -3.59 -18.00
N ALA A 133 -0.10 -2.70 -17.70
CA ALA A 133 1.29 -3.05 -17.45
C ALA A 133 1.46 -4.07 -16.32
N ARG A 134 0.50 -4.18 -15.40
CA ARG A 134 0.51 -5.21 -14.33
C ARG A 134 0.54 -6.62 -14.87
N GLY A 135 -0.21 -6.89 -15.94
CA GLY A 135 -0.26 -8.20 -16.59
C GLY A 135 1.10 -8.57 -17.19
N HIS A 136 1.64 -7.68 -17.99
CA HIS A 136 2.94 -7.85 -18.64
C HIS A 136 4.06 -7.99 -17.61
N TRP A 137 4.07 -7.16 -16.57
CA TRP A 137 5.02 -7.22 -15.48
C TRP A 137 4.98 -8.54 -14.70
N ALA A 138 3.80 -9.09 -14.44
CA ALA A 138 3.66 -10.38 -13.76
C ALA A 138 4.25 -11.52 -14.58
N VAL A 139 4.07 -11.51 -15.90
CA VAL A 139 4.67 -12.47 -16.85
C VAL A 139 6.19 -12.34 -16.83
N LEU A 140 6.70 -11.11 -16.98
CA LEU A 140 8.14 -10.81 -16.96
C LEU A 140 8.80 -11.30 -15.67
N GLN A 141 8.24 -11.00 -14.51
CA GLN A 141 8.76 -11.44 -13.22
C GLN A 141 8.75 -12.97 -13.05
N ARG A 142 7.76 -13.66 -13.60
CA ARG A 142 7.72 -15.13 -13.59
C ARG A 142 8.84 -15.71 -14.42
N LEU A 143 9.00 -15.22 -15.65
CA LEU A 143 10.04 -15.67 -16.56
C LEU A 143 11.44 -15.39 -16.01
N GLN A 144 11.64 -14.22 -15.40
CA GLN A 144 12.89 -13.87 -14.75
C GLN A 144 13.25 -14.83 -13.60
N ARG A 145 12.27 -15.20 -12.77
CA ARG A 145 12.50 -16.18 -11.68
C ARG A 145 12.86 -17.55 -12.24
N GLN A 146 12.18 -18.01 -13.28
CA GLN A 146 12.45 -19.30 -13.92
C GLN A 146 13.84 -19.32 -14.55
N ARG A 147 14.21 -18.27 -15.27
CA ARG A 147 15.53 -18.10 -15.85
C ARG A 147 16.62 -18.08 -14.78
N ASN A 148 16.44 -17.32 -13.71
CA ASN A 148 17.41 -17.24 -12.62
C ASN A 148 17.56 -18.59 -11.89
N ALA A 149 16.48 -19.32 -11.67
CA ALA A 149 16.52 -20.66 -11.08
C ALA A 149 17.29 -21.65 -11.99
N TRP A 150 17.08 -21.60 -13.30
CA TRP A 150 17.81 -22.42 -14.26
C TRP A 150 19.31 -22.09 -14.26
N LEU A 151 19.68 -20.80 -14.27
CA LEU A 151 21.09 -20.38 -14.17
C LEU A 151 21.73 -20.83 -12.86
N ALA A 152 21.03 -20.70 -11.73
CA ALA A 152 21.51 -21.13 -10.42
C ALA A 152 21.71 -22.67 -10.33
N ALA A 153 20.96 -23.44 -11.12
CA ALA A 153 21.12 -24.91 -11.25
C ALA A 153 22.25 -25.32 -12.18
N GLY A 154 23.10 -24.38 -12.60
CA GLY A 154 24.25 -24.68 -13.50
C GLY A 154 23.86 -24.82 -14.97
N GLY A 155 22.77 -24.19 -15.38
CA GLY A 155 22.25 -24.27 -16.76
C GLY A 155 23.30 -23.88 -17.80
N ILE A 156 23.65 -24.84 -18.65
CA ILE A 156 24.61 -24.68 -19.74
C ILE A 156 23.84 -24.65 -21.05
N GLY A 157 24.25 -23.77 -21.98
CA GLY A 157 23.66 -23.63 -23.30
C GLY A 157 22.60 -22.52 -23.38
N ARG A 158 21.89 -22.44 -24.53
CA ARG A 158 20.87 -21.43 -24.78
C ARG A 158 19.65 -21.68 -23.88
N ALA A 159 19.36 -20.75 -23.00
CA ALA A 159 18.22 -20.90 -22.09
C ALA A 159 16.90 -20.87 -22.87
N VAL A 160 16.08 -21.88 -22.67
CA VAL A 160 14.71 -21.95 -23.23
C VAL A 160 13.88 -20.69 -22.83
N TRP A 161 14.30 -20.03 -21.77
CA TRP A 161 13.65 -18.82 -21.21
C TRP A 161 14.14 -17.49 -21.80
N ASP A 162 15.25 -17.48 -22.58
CA ASP A 162 15.83 -16.19 -23.06
C ASP A 162 14.93 -15.51 -24.08
N ALA A 163 14.37 -16.24 -25.04
CA ALA A 163 13.46 -15.66 -26.03
C ALA A 163 12.13 -15.19 -25.39
N PRO A 164 11.38 -16.01 -24.61
CA PRO A 164 10.18 -15.55 -23.92
C PRO A 164 10.44 -14.39 -22.95
N TYR A 165 11.61 -14.35 -22.31
CA TYR A 165 11.99 -13.24 -21.43
C TYR A 165 12.24 -11.94 -22.22
N ALA A 166 12.93 -12.01 -23.35
CA ALA A 166 13.17 -10.86 -24.22
C ALA A 166 11.86 -10.30 -24.79
N ASP A 167 10.95 -11.16 -25.22
CA ASP A 167 9.64 -10.77 -25.73
C ASP A 167 8.80 -10.09 -24.64
N ALA A 168 8.79 -10.65 -23.42
CA ALA A 168 8.09 -10.06 -22.29
C ALA A 168 8.71 -8.72 -21.85
N LEU A 169 10.02 -8.56 -21.96
CA LEU A 169 10.72 -7.31 -21.65
C LEU A 169 10.38 -6.19 -22.64
N ALA A 170 10.16 -6.53 -23.89
CA ALA A 170 9.79 -5.56 -24.93
C ALA A 170 8.36 -5.01 -24.78
N GLN A 171 7.52 -5.65 -23.95
CA GLN A 171 6.14 -5.25 -23.69
C GLN A 171 5.98 -4.39 -22.42
N VAL A 172 7.03 -4.17 -21.67
CA VAL A 172 7.06 -3.38 -20.42
C VAL A 172 7.87 -2.10 -20.62
#